data_64a1bd5d5a3b5b9ce8448104089b0e88
#
_entry.id   64a1bd5d5a3b5b9ce8448104089b0e88
#
_cell.length_a   1.000
_cell.length_b   1.000
_cell.length_c   1.000
_cell.angle_alpha   90.00
_cell.angle_beta   90.00
_cell.angle_gamma   90.00
#
_symmetry.space_group_name_H-M   'P 1'
#
loop_
_entity.id
_entity.type
_entity.pdbx_description
1 polymer ?
#
loop_
_entity_poly.entity_id
_entity_poly.type
_entity_poly.pdbx_seq_one_letter_code
_entity_poly.pdbx_strand_id
1 'polypeptide(L)'
;MNSLLFTWQFNLIGHILAVVSFTQFYKLAIRKISKDGAATVLLEGVAGLMVLVWIPFFKLSFPSDPLIYLLLSAACVFYAICDRLNTTTRKNMEVSTFVILDRSATIFLILSGMIFFRETLTWQKAIGAGLIIGGNILALYRQGKFVLDKYVLLNLIANLAYALAVSIDIDNSQHFNLPIYIAFTLIIPASLIAIFDRIKPADIKELLKSKDRPYFLLTSLSWSLLILFVLRAYRFGEVTVIASLSATTVVLNVLIAFFLFGEKESKYRKLFAAILAMAGVMLTVW
;
A
#
# COMPACT_ATOMS: atom_id res chain seq x y z
N MET A 1 24.68 1.47 -21.75
CA MET A 1 23.90 0.58 -20.85
C MET A 1 22.84 1.40 -20.08
N ASN A 2 21.80 1.96 -20.66
CA ASN A 2 20.92 2.80 -19.81
C ASN A 2 19.58 3.27 -20.38
N SER A 3 19.12 2.82 -21.52
CA SER A 3 17.84 3.34 -22.04
C SER A 3 16.60 2.74 -21.35
N LEU A 4 16.61 1.48 -20.99
CA LEU A 4 15.43 0.79 -20.42
C LEU A 4 15.11 1.20 -18.98
N LEU A 5 16.13 1.36 -18.12
CA LEU A 5 15.92 1.78 -16.72
C LEU A 5 15.32 3.19 -16.57
N PHE A 6 15.42 4.01 -17.59
CA PHE A 6 14.88 5.37 -17.64
C PHE A 6 13.54 5.46 -18.35
N THR A 7 12.90 4.36 -18.71
CA THR A 7 11.55 4.36 -19.28
C THR A 7 10.52 4.18 -18.16
N TRP A 8 9.41 4.90 -18.26
CA TRP A 8 8.30 4.74 -17.32
C TRP A 8 7.70 3.34 -17.42
N GLN A 9 7.69 2.72 -18.59
CA GLN A 9 7.15 1.37 -18.83
C GLN A 9 7.92 0.32 -18.03
N PHE A 10 9.26 0.33 -18.05
CA PHE A 10 10.09 -0.59 -17.28
C PHE A 10 9.81 -0.46 -15.78
N ASN A 11 9.78 0.78 -15.29
CA ASN A 11 9.51 1.05 -13.87
C ASN A 11 8.06 0.65 -13.50
N LEU A 12 7.09 0.83 -14.37
CA LEU A 12 5.71 0.40 -14.15
C LEU A 12 5.60 -1.12 -14.07
N ILE A 13 6.24 -1.86 -14.97
CA ILE A 13 6.27 -3.33 -14.91
C ILE A 13 6.91 -3.79 -13.60
N GLY A 14 8.05 -3.20 -13.23
CA GLY A 14 8.70 -3.47 -11.94
C GLY A 14 7.79 -3.20 -10.75
N HIS A 15 7.05 -2.08 -10.77
CA HIS A 15 6.05 -1.75 -9.75
C HIS A 15 4.92 -2.79 -9.67
N ILE A 16 4.31 -3.16 -10.82
CA ILE A 16 3.22 -4.15 -10.85
C ILE A 16 3.69 -5.49 -10.27
N LEU A 17 4.85 -5.98 -10.69
CA LEU A 17 5.43 -7.21 -10.17
C LEU A 17 5.72 -7.12 -8.66
N ALA A 18 6.26 -5.99 -8.21
CA ALA A 18 6.56 -5.77 -6.80
C ALA A 18 5.28 -5.68 -5.94
N VAL A 19 4.21 -5.01 -6.40
CA VAL A 19 2.91 -4.94 -5.71
C VAL A 19 2.28 -6.32 -5.58
N VAL A 20 2.29 -7.09 -6.65
CA VAL A 20 1.74 -8.46 -6.64
C VAL A 20 2.54 -9.34 -5.67
N SER A 21 3.87 -9.33 -5.77
CA SER A 21 4.77 -10.07 -4.89
C SER A 21 4.58 -9.66 -3.42
N PHE A 22 4.55 -8.35 -3.14
CA PHE A 22 4.29 -7.80 -1.81
C PHE A 22 3.00 -8.35 -1.23
N THR A 23 1.90 -8.29 -1.97
CA THR A 23 0.58 -8.70 -1.47
C THR A 23 0.56 -10.18 -1.11
N GLN A 24 1.12 -11.05 -1.94
CA GLN A 24 1.10 -12.49 -1.73
C GLN A 24 2.06 -12.92 -0.62
N PHE A 25 3.31 -12.43 -0.66
CA PHE A 25 4.31 -12.77 0.36
C PHE A 25 3.92 -12.20 1.74
N TYR A 26 3.31 -11.02 1.79
CA TYR A 26 2.83 -10.46 3.03
C TYR A 26 1.83 -11.42 3.70
N LYS A 27 0.83 -11.89 2.96
CA LYS A 27 -0.15 -12.85 3.51
C LYS A 27 0.52 -14.13 3.99
N LEU A 28 1.50 -14.66 3.25
CA LEU A 28 2.26 -15.85 3.64
C LEU A 28 3.08 -15.61 4.92
N ALA A 29 3.72 -14.44 5.03
CA ALA A 29 4.51 -14.07 6.19
C ALA A 29 3.68 -14.00 7.48
N ILE A 30 2.47 -13.42 7.40
CA ILE A 30 1.69 -13.08 8.61
C ILE A 30 0.62 -14.09 8.99
N ARG A 31 0.33 -15.09 8.18
CA ARG A 31 -0.83 -16.00 8.38
C ARG A 31 -0.82 -16.76 9.71
N LYS A 32 0.36 -17.01 10.29
CA LYS A 32 0.55 -17.83 11.50
C LYS A 32 1.15 -17.08 12.69
N ILE A 33 1.36 -15.77 12.56
CA ILE A 33 1.99 -14.99 13.64
C ILE A 33 1.03 -14.78 14.81
N SER A 34 1.59 -14.63 16.00
CA SER A 34 0.84 -14.30 17.22
C SER A 34 0.71 -12.79 17.44
N LYS A 35 1.77 -12.02 17.12
CA LYS A 35 1.87 -10.58 17.36
C LYS A 35 1.94 -9.81 16.03
N ASP A 36 0.81 -9.22 15.63
CA ASP A 36 0.71 -8.47 14.37
C ASP A 36 1.68 -7.28 14.32
N GLY A 37 1.79 -6.51 15.43
CA GLY A 37 2.69 -5.36 15.51
C GLY A 37 4.17 -5.74 15.32
N ALA A 38 4.61 -6.89 15.85
CA ALA A 38 6.00 -7.34 15.66
C ALA A 38 6.29 -7.63 14.18
N ALA A 39 5.31 -8.20 13.45
CA ALA A 39 5.46 -8.42 12.02
C ALA A 39 5.52 -7.11 11.25
N THR A 40 4.66 -6.13 11.57
CA THR A 40 4.69 -4.80 10.93
C THR A 40 6.05 -4.15 11.14
N VAL A 41 6.54 -4.09 12.38
CA VAL A 41 7.86 -3.52 12.73
C VAL A 41 9.01 -4.20 11.96
N LEU A 42 8.99 -5.54 11.87
CA LEU A 42 10.01 -6.26 11.12
C LEU A 42 9.95 -5.93 9.62
N LEU A 43 8.76 -5.95 9.03
CA LEU A 43 8.58 -5.73 7.59
C LEU A 43 8.99 -4.31 7.17
N GLU A 44 8.50 -3.29 7.88
CA GLU A 44 8.83 -1.89 7.62
C GLU A 44 10.28 -1.56 7.91
N GLY A 45 10.79 -2.01 9.06
CA GLY A 45 12.18 -1.76 9.43
C GLY A 45 13.16 -2.34 8.41
N VAL A 46 12.94 -3.58 7.97
CA VAL A 46 13.77 -4.21 6.93
C VAL A 46 13.58 -3.54 5.58
N ALA A 47 12.34 -3.19 5.18
CA ALA A 47 12.09 -2.49 3.93
C ALA A 47 12.77 -1.10 3.91
N GLY A 48 12.68 -0.35 5.01
CA GLY A 48 13.33 0.94 5.17
C GLY A 48 14.86 0.84 5.07
N LEU A 49 15.47 -0.19 5.67
CA LEU A 49 16.90 -0.43 5.52
C LEU A 49 17.29 -0.83 4.09
N MET A 50 16.49 -1.66 3.43
CA MET A 50 16.74 -2.07 2.05
C MET A 50 16.69 -0.89 1.07
N VAL A 51 15.80 0.07 1.27
CA VAL A 51 15.69 1.22 0.37
C VAL A 51 16.90 2.15 0.46
N LEU A 52 17.62 2.19 1.59
CA LEU A 52 18.83 3.01 1.75
C LEU A 52 19.96 2.64 0.78
N VAL A 53 19.98 1.41 0.27
CA VAL A 53 20.96 0.95 -0.74
C VAL A 53 20.88 1.80 -2.02
N TRP A 54 19.75 2.44 -2.27
CA TRP A 54 19.53 3.27 -3.45
C TRP A 54 19.99 4.73 -3.30
N ILE A 55 20.41 5.18 -2.10
CA ILE A 55 20.85 6.57 -1.85
C ILE A 55 21.88 7.06 -2.88
N PRO A 56 22.93 6.29 -3.24
CA PRO A 56 23.96 6.77 -4.16
C PRO A 56 23.46 7.09 -5.58
N PHE A 57 22.29 6.58 -5.94
CA PHE A 57 21.71 6.79 -7.28
C PHE A 57 20.77 8.00 -7.37
N PHE A 58 20.60 8.74 -6.25
CA PHE A 58 19.72 9.91 -6.17
C PHE A 58 20.48 11.11 -5.62
N LYS A 59 20.11 12.32 -6.09
CA LYS A 59 20.69 13.56 -5.57
C LYS A 59 20.40 13.68 -4.07
N LEU A 60 21.44 13.90 -3.28
CA LEU A 60 21.30 14.15 -1.85
C LEU A 60 20.71 15.55 -1.64
N SER A 61 19.57 15.63 -1.00
CA SER A 61 18.86 16.88 -0.65
C SER A 61 18.15 16.71 0.68
N PHE A 62 18.17 17.78 1.49
CA PHE A 62 17.45 17.89 2.74
C PHE A 62 16.81 19.29 2.80
N PRO A 63 15.54 19.40 3.22
CA PRO A 63 14.90 20.68 3.38
C PRO A 63 15.50 21.46 4.56
N SER A 64 15.55 22.78 4.44
CA SER A 64 15.93 23.68 5.53
C SER A 64 14.72 24.15 6.36
N ASP A 65 13.50 24.01 5.84
CA ASP A 65 12.28 24.44 6.51
C ASP A 65 11.82 23.38 7.54
N PRO A 66 11.72 23.77 8.85
CA PRO A 66 11.23 22.87 9.90
C PRO A 66 9.80 22.36 9.67
N LEU A 67 8.96 23.11 8.96
CA LEU A 67 7.59 22.71 8.67
C LEU A 67 7.53 21.40 7.87
N ILE A 68 8.48 21.20 6.94
CA ILE A 68 8.57 20.00 6.12
C ILE A 68 8.83 18.75 6.99
N TYR A 69 9.66 18.88 8.04
CA TYR A 69 9.89 17.80 9.01
C TYR A 69 8.69 17.55 9.92
N LEU A 70 7.94 18.59 10.28
CA LEU A 70 6.70 18.43 11.03
C LEU A 70 5.66 17.67 10.20
N LEU A 71 5.50 18.03 8.92
CA LEU A 71 4.62 17.32 7.99
C LEU A 71 5.05 15.87 7.79
N LEU A 72 6.35 15.60 7.62
CA LEU A 72 6.88 14.23 7.58
C LEU A 72 6.52 13.46 8.86
N SER A 73 6.65 14.08 10.03
CA SER A 73 6.31 13.45 11.30
C SER A 73 4.82 13.10 11.39
N ALA A 74 3.94 14.00 10.91
CA ALA A 74 2.50 13.75 10.82
C ALA A 74 2.18 12.60 9.85
N ALA A 75 2.80 12.57 8.67
CA ALA A 75 2.66 11.48 7.72
C ALA A 75 3.08 10.14 8.33
N CYS A 76 4.22 10.10 9.07
CA CYS A 76 4.68 8.90 9.76
C CYS A 76 3.68 8.39 10.81
N VAL A 77 2.97 9.28 11.53
CA VAL A 77 1.92 8.85 12.47
C VAL A 77 0.76 8.19 11.71
N PHE A 78 0.32 8.77 10.60
CA PHE A 78 -0.74 8.17 9.78
C PHE A 78 -0.30 6.85 9.14
N TYR A 79 0.94 6.73 8.67
CA TYR A 79 1.48 5.45 8.19
C TYR A 79 1.54 4.41 9.30
N ALA A 80 1.96 4.77 10.52
CA ALA A 80 1.98 3.83 11.65
C ALA A 80 0.56 3.26 11.93
N ILE A 81 -0.48 4.11 11.91
CA ILE A 81 -1.87 3.67 12.05
C ILE A 81 -2.27 2.76 10.88
N CYS A 82 -2.02 3.20 9.65
CA CYS A 82 -2.34 2.47 8.44
C CYS A 82 -1.71 1.06 8.45
N ASP A 83 -0.42 0.98 8.62
CA ASP A 83 0.33 -0.26 8.40
C ASP A 83 0.11 -1.24 9.55
N ARG A 84 -0.04 -0.72 10.78
CA ARG A 84 -0.43 -1.54 11.92
C ARG A 84 -1.80 -2.19 11.74
N LEU A 85 -2.79 -1.43 11.29
CA LEU A 85 -4.13 -1.94 11.01
C LEU A 85 -4.15 -2.86 9.80
N ASN A 86 -3.41 -2.53 8.75
CA ASN A 86 -3.28 -3.34 7.54
C ASN A 86 -2.71 -4.72 7.82
N THR A 87 -1.73 -4.87 8.71
CA THR A 87 -1.22 -6.19 9.09
C THR A 87 -2.33 -7.05 9.70
N THR A 88 -3.13 -6.48 10.62
CA THR A 88 -4.23 -7.19 11.25
C THR A 88 -5.33 -7.56 10.26
N THR A 89 -5.70 -6.65 9.36
CA THR A 89 -6.75 -6.91 8.37
C THR A 89 -6.30 -7.93 7.32
N ARG A 90 -5.09 -7.81 6.77
CA ARG A 90 -4.51 -8.78 5.81
C ARG A 90 -4.43 -10.19 6.41
N LYS A 91 -4.10 -10.31 7.69
CA LYS A 91 -4.04 -11.60 8.38
C LYS A 91 -5.42 -12.28 8.45
N ASN A 92 -6.46 -11.53 8.75
CA ASN A 92 -7.79 -12.05 9.08
C ASN A 92 -8.79 -12.03 7.91
N MET A 93 -8.45 -11.38 6.79
CA MET A 93 -9.28 -11.34 5.59
C MET A 93 -8.68 -12.21 4.47
N GLU A 94 -9.52 -12.64 3.54
CA GLU A 94 -9.06 -13.23 2.28
C GLU A 94 -8.34 -12.16 1.45
N VAL A 95 -7.27 -12.57 0.76
CA VAL A 95 -6.46 -11.65 -0.04
C VAL A 95 -7.29 -10.94 -1.10
N SER A 96 -8.18 -11.70 -1.79
CA SER A 96 -9.06 -11.13 -2.82
C SER A 96 -9.99 -10.05 -2.27
N THR A 97 -10.59 -10.29 -1.10
CA THR A 97 -11.47 -9.31 -0.43
C THR A 97 -10.66 -8.09 0.03
N PHE A 98 -9.50 -8.32 0.66
CA PHE A 98 -8.64 -7.24 1.15
C PHE A 98 -8.23 -6.28 0.01
N VAL A 99 -7.70 -6.80 -1.11
CA VAL A 99 -7.20 -5.93 -2.19
C VAL A 99 -8.28 -5.14 -2.91
N ILE A 100 -9.54 -5.63 -2.91
CA ILE A 100 -10.68 -4.89 -3.44
C ILE A 100 -11.03 -3.74 -2.49
N LEU A 101 -11.18 -4.03 -1.18
CA LEU A 101 -11.52 -3.03 -0.16
C LEU A 101 -10.44 -1.96 -0.01
N ASP A 102 -9.18 -2.33 -0.19
CA ASP A 102 -8.04 -1.42 -0.15
C ASP A 102 -8.15 -0.27 -1.19
N ARG A 103 -8.93 -0.47 -2.26
CA ARG A 103 -9.24 0.60 -3.23
C ARG A 103 -10.11 1.72 -2.65
N SER A 104 -10.73 1.53 -1.48
CA SER A 104 -11.41 2.62 -0.76
C SER A 104 -10.47 3.80 -0.46
N ALA A 105 -9.16 3.56 -0.36
CA ALA A 105 -8.16 4.62 -0.21
C ALA A 105 -8.27 5.67 -1.33
N THR A 106 -8.60 5.28 -2.56
CA THR A 106 -8.81 6.22 -3.67
C THR A 106 -9.97 7.19 -3.40
N ILE A 107 -11.04 6.72 -2.77
CA ILE A 107 -12.17 7.57 -2.39
C ILE A 107 -11.72 8.61 -1.35
N PHE A 108 -10.98 8.17 -0.34
CA PHE A 108 -10.44 9.08 0.68
C PHE A 108 -9.41 10.05 0.10
N LEU A 109 -8.61 9.64 -0.89
CA LEU A 109 -7.70 10.55 -1.61
C LEU A 109 -8.46 11.61 -2.41
N ILE A 110 -9.58 11.27 -3.06
CA ILE A 110 -10.45 12.25 -3.73
C ILE A 110 -10.98 13.26 -2.71
N LEU A 111 -11.48 12.79 -1.57
CA LEU A 111 -11.98 13.67 -0.50
C LEU A 111 -10.86 14.56 0.07
N SER A 112 -9.66 14.01 0.28
CA SER A 112 -8.49 14.79 0.70
C SER A 112 -8.09 15.83 -0.33
N GLY A 113 -8.14 15.51 -1.63
CA GLY A 113 -7.91 16.43 -2.73
C GLY A 113 -8.88 17.62 -2.71
N MET A 114 -10.15 17.34 -2.47
CA MET A 114 -11.18 18.40 -2.36
C MET A 114 -10.96 19.29 -1.12
N ILE A 115 -10.63 18.70 0.03
CA ILE A 115 -10.53 19.41 1.31
C ILE A 115 -9.21 20.22 1.39
N PHE A 116 -8.08 19.59 1.10
CA PHE A 116 -6.76 20.19 1.31
C PHE A 116 -6.25 20.95 0.09
N PHE A 117 -6.53 20.44 -1.13
CA PHE A 117 -6.03 21.02 -2.37
C PHE A 117 -7.10 21.80 -3.16
N ARG A 118 -8.33 21.90 -2.63
CA ARG A 118 -9.47 22.58 -3.27
C ARG A 118 -9.78 22.07 -4.67
N GLU A 119 -9.51 20.78 -4.91
CA GLU A 119 -9.82 20.15 -6.18
C GLU A 119 -11.33 20.04 -6.40
N THR A 120 -11.77 20.17 -7.65
CA THR A 120 -13.17 20.00 -8.01
C THR A 120 -13.54 18.53 -8.15
N LEU A 121 -14.75 18.17 -7.74
CA LEU A 121 -15.31 16.86 -8.02
C LEU A 121 -15.78 16.80 -9.47
N THR A 122 -15.02 16.09 -10.31
CA THR A 122 -15.41 15.86 -11.70
C THR A 122 -16.38 14.66 -11.80
N TRP A 123 -17.08 14.55 -12.93
CA TRP A 123 -17.95 13.40 -13.21
C TRP A 123 -17.20 12.09 -13.17
N GLN A 124 -15.99 12.08 -13.70
CA GLN A 124 -15.12 10.91 -13.69
C GLN A 124 -14.81 10.47 -12.26
N LYS A 125 -14.42 11.41 -11.38
CA LYS A 125 -14.16 11.11 -9.96
C LYS A 125 -15.40 10.58 -9.26
N ALA A 126 -16.57 11.15 -9.51
CA ALA A 126 -17.84 10.71 -8.90
C ALA A 126 -18.25 9.29 -9.36
N ILE A 127 -18.24 9.02 -10.66
CA ILE A 127 -18.56 7.69 -11.21
C ILE A 127 -17.50 6.68 -10.76
N GLY A 128 -16.22 7.04 -10.80
CA GLY A 128 -15.12 6.19 -10.34
C GLY A 128 -15.26 5.79 -8.88
N ALA A 129 -15.58 6.73 -7.99
CA ALA A 129 -15.88 6.45 -6.59
C ALA A 129 -17.10 5.50 -6.44
N GLY A 130 -18.15 5.71 -7.23
CA GLY A 130 -19.33 4.82 -7.27
C GLY A 130 -18.98 3.39 -7.67
N LEU A 131 -18.11 3.20 -8.67
CA LEU A 131 -17.63 1.89 -9.10
C LEU A 131 -16.79 1.21 -8.02
N ILE A 132 -15.93 1.95 -7.31
CA ILE A 132 -15.14 1.42 -6.18
C ILE A 132 -16.09 0.96 -5.06
N ILE A 133 -17.08 1.78 -4.69
CA ILE A 133 -18.09 1.42 -3.67
C ILE A 133 -18.86 0.17 -4.11
N GLY A 134 -19.31 0.11 -5.36
CA GLY A 134 -20.00 -1.05 -5.92
C GLY A 134 -19.15 -2.32 -5.86
N GLY A 135 -17.86 -2.22 -6.21
CA GLY A 135 -16.89 -3.32 -6.07
C GLY A 135 -16.75 -3.79 -4.63
N ASN A 136 -16.63 -2.84 -3.68
CA ASN A 136 -16.52 -3.17 -2.25
C ASN A 136 -17.78 -3.86 -1.71
N ILE A 137 -18.96 -3.37 -2.08
CA ILE A 137 -20.25 -4.01 -1.71
C ILE A 137 -20.30 -5.43 -2.23
N LEU A 138 -19.95 -5.65 -3.50
CA LEU A 138 -19.92 -6.99 -4.09
C LEU A 138 -18.91 -7.91 -3.42
N ALA A 139 -17.74 -7.41 -3.04
CA ALA A 139 -16.72 -8.20 -2.34
C ALA A 139 -17.19 -8.65 -0.96
N LEU A 140 -17.94 -7.79 -0.26
CA LEU A 140 -18.47 -8.04 1.08
C LEU A 140 -19.75 -8.88 1.12
N TYR A 141 -20.42 -9.03 -0.02
CA TYR A 141 -21.66 -9.81 -0.08
C TYR A 141 -21.33 -11.32 -0.10
N ARG A 142 -21.73 -12.06 0.94
CA ARG A 142 -21.50 -13.51 1.08
C ARG A 142 -22.78 -14.24 1.44
N GLN A 143 -23.07 -15.33 0.73
CA GLN A 143 -24.20 -16.24 1.03
C GLN A 143 -25.53 -15.50 1.34
N GLY A 144 -25.87 -14.49 0.54
CA GLY A 144 -27.10 -13.72 0.71
C GLY A 144 -27.06 -12.65 1.80
N LYS A 145 -25.92 -12.44 2.46
CA LYS A 145 -25.76 -11.45 3.52
C LYS A 145 -24.58 -10.51 3.25
N PHE A 146 -24.75 -9.28 3.68
CA PHE A 146 -23.66 -8.28 3.69
C PHE A 146 -22.84 -8.45 4.97
N VAL A 147 -21.56 -8.77 4.84
CA VAL A 147 -20.66 -9.03 5.97
C VAL A 147 -19.85 -7.78 6.26
N LEU A 148 -20.29 -7.04 7.28
CA LEU A 148 -19.54 -5.91 7.87
C LEU A 148 -19.00 -6.38 9.22
N ASP A 149 -17.77 -6.86 9.22
CA ASP A 149 -17.06 -7.23 10.45
C ASP A 149 -16.07 -6.15 10.87
N LYS A 150 -15.46 -6.36 12.04
CA LYS A 150 -14.46 -5.43 12.57
C LYS A 150 -13.26 -5.22 11.64
N TYR A 151 -12.91 -6.21 10.84
CA TYR A 151 -11.74 -6.13 9.95
C TYR A 151 -12.02 -5.25 8.75
N VAL A 152 -13.27 -5.22 8.26
CA VAL A 152 -13.72 -4.26 7.24
C VAL A 152 -13.58 -2.83 7.76
N LEU A 153 -14.06 -2.57 8.98
CA LEU A 153 -13.94 -1.24 9.60
C LEU A 153 -12.47 -0.83 9.80
N LEU A 154 -11.65 -1.74 10.32
CA LEU A 154 -10.20 -1.49 10.48
C LEU A 154 -9.50 -1.21 9.15
N ASN A 155 -9.89 -1.90 8.06
CA ASN A 155 -9.38 -1.62 6.72
C ASN A 155 -9.77 -0.22 6.22
N LEU A 156 -11.03 0.20 6.45
CA LEU A 156 -11.47 1.56 6.07
C LEU A 156 -10.72 2.65 6.85
N ILE A 157 -10.47 2.44 8.15
CA ILE A 157 -9.67 3.36 8.97
C ILE A 157 -8.21 3.40 8.46
N ALA A 158 -7.64 2.25 8.13
CA ALA A 158 -6.30 2.16 7.54
C ALA A 158 -6.22 2.92 6.21
N ASN A 159 -7.22 2.77 5.34
CA ASN A 159 -7.29 3.45 4.06
C ASN A 159 -7.46 4.98 4.20
N LEU A 160 -8.21 5.43 5.20
CA LEU A 160 -8.29 6.86 5.53
C LEU A 160 -6.94 7.40 6.02
N ALA A 161 -6.28 6.69 6.94
CA ALA A 161 -4.96 7.07 7.42
C ALA A 161 -3.93 7.10 6.27
N TYR A 162 -3.95 6.09 5.38
CA TYR A 162 -3.13 6.07 4.18
C TYR A 162 -3.36 7.30 3.30
N ALA A 163 -4.62 7.65 3.03
CA ALA A 163 -4.96 8.80 2.20
C ALA A 163 -4.44 10.12 2.81
N LEU A 164 -4.53 10.29 4.13
CA LEU A 164 -3.99 11.45 4.82
C LEU A 164 -2.45 11.51 4.73
N ALA A 165 -1.77 10.38 4.94
CA ALA A 165 -0.32 10.29 4.80
C ALA A 165 0.15 10.64 3.39
N VAL A 166 -0.45 10.01 2.37
CA VAL A 166 -0.11 10.25 0.96
C VAL A 166 -0.40 11.69 0.54
N SER A 167 -1.47 12.30 1.05
CA SER A 167 -1.76 13.71 0.76
C SER A 167 -0.65 14.65 1.23
N ILE A 168 0.01 14.33 2.34
CA ILE A 168 1.20 15.06 2.80
C ILE A 168 2.40 14.74 1.90
N ASP A 169 2.60 13.48 1.52
CA ASP A 169 3.76 13.03 0.76
C ASP A 169 3.83 13.62 -0.65
N ILE A 170 2.70 13.98 -1.27
CA ILE A 170 2.64 14.50 -2.65
C ILE A 170 3.61 15.66 -2.86
N ASP A 171 3.65 16.60 -1.93
CA ASP A 171 4.56 17.76 -1.98
C ASP A 171 5.83 17.50 -1.16
N ASN A 172 5.68 16.99 0.03
CA ASN A 172 6.74 16.88 1.03
C ASN A 172 7.94 16.02 0.55
N SER A 173 7.67 14.93 -0.18
CA SER A 173 8.70 14.02 -0.70
C SER A 173 9.66 14.66 -1.71
N GLN A 174 9.26 15.76 -2.35
CA GLN A 174 10.06 16.44 -3.38
C GLN A 174 11.25 17.20 -2.77
N HIS A 175 11.17 17.55 -1.50
CA HIS A 175 12.20 18.31 -0.78
C HIS A 175 13.37 17.45 -0.28
N PHE A 176 13.22 16.11 -0.30
CA PHE A 176 14.20 15.18 0.21
C PHE A 176 14.92 14.39 -0.90
N ASN A 177 16.06 13.80 -0.54
CA ASN A 177 16.54 12.62 -1.26
C ASN A 177 15.48 11.50 -1.14
N LEU A 178 14.98 11.02 -2.27
CA LEU A 178 13.84 10.11 -2.31
C LEU A 178 14.02 8.82 -1.51
N PRO A 179 15.13 8.05 -1.65
CA PRO A 179 15.38 6.88 -0.80
C PRO A 179 15.40 7.19 0.70
N ILE A 180 15.94 8.33 1.11
CA ILE A 180 15.96 8.75 2.51
C ILE A 180 14.55 9.06 3.00
N TYR A 181 13.74 9.76 2.19
CA TYR A 181 12.35 10.03 2.52
C TYR A 181 11.55 8.74 2.73
N ILE A 182 11.66 7.80 1.80
CA ILE A 182 11.01 6.48 1.90
C ILE A 182 11.49 5.73 3.15
N ALA A 183 12.81 5.78 3.46
CA ALA A 183 13.32 5.15 4.67
C ALA A 183 12.71 5.76 5.94
N PHE A 184 12.53 7.09 6.00
CA PHE A 184 11.87 7.76 7.12
C PHE A 184 10.40 7.34 7.24
N THR A 185 9.65 7.30 6.13
CA THR A 185 8.23 6.88 6.12
C THR A 185 8.01 5.39 6.36
N LEU A 186 9.07 4.61 6.51
CA LEU A 186 9.03 3.20 6.91
C LEU A 186 9.61 2.99 8.32
N ILE A 187 10.80 3.53 8.61
CA ILE A 187 11.51 3.28 9.88
C ILE A 187 10.85 4.02 11.05
N ILE A 188 10.39 5.26 10.84
CA ILE A 188 9.72 6.03 11.90
C ILE A 188 8.39 5.38 12.28
N PRO A 189 7.47 5.03 11.35
CA PRO A 189 6.26 4.27 11.68
C PRO A 189 6.55 2.95 12.38
N ALA A 190 7.52 2.16 11.90
CA ALA A 190 7.95 0.94 12.58
C ALA A 190 8.36 1.20 14.04
N SER A 191 9.10 2.28 14.29
CA SER A 191 9.52 2.67 15.63
C SER A 191 8.33 3.09 16.51
N LEU A 192 7.38 3.85 15.96
CA LEU A 192 6.15 4.23 16.66
C LEU A 192 5.34 2.98 17.04
N ILE A 193 5.12 2.06 16.10
CA ILE A 193 4.41 0.80 16.35
C ILE A 193 5.14 -0.02 17.42
N ALA A 194 6.48 -0.08 17.37
CA ALA A 194 7.26 -0.81 18.37
C ALA A 194 7.05 -0.26 19.78
N ILE A 195 6.95 1.06 19.92
CA ILE A 195 6.71 1.74 21.19
C ILE A 195 5.27 1.49 21.68
N PHE A 196 4.27 1.76 20.83
CA PHE A 196 2.86 1.67 21.22
C PHE A 196 2.40 0.24 21.50
N ASP A 197 2.80 -0.72 20.65
CA ASP A 197 2.49 -2.15 20.83
C ASP A 197 3.45 -2.83 21.84
N ARG A 198 4.43 -2.10 22.40
CA ARG A 198 5.44 -2.60 23.35
C ARG A 198 6.18 -3.83 22.82
N ILE A 199 6.60 -3.77 21.55
CA ILE A 199 7.28 -4.87 20.87
C ILE A 199 8.68 -5.04 21.47
N LYS A 200 8.99 -6.27 21.90
CA LYS A 200 10.30 -6.60 22.44
C LYS A 200 11.24 -7.10 21.34
N PRO A 201 12.57 -6.89 21.45
CA PRO A 201 13.53 -7.47 20.52
C PRO A 201 13.41 -8.99 20.39
N ALA A 202 12.95 -9.68 21.46
CA ALA A 202 12.69 -11.12 21.44
C ALA A 202 11.58 -11.50 20.44
N ASP A 203 10.53 -10.69 20.32
CA ASP A 203 9.42 -10.92 19.39
C ASP A 203 9.90 -10.87 17.94
N ILE A 204 10.75 -9.90 17.61
CA ILE A 204 11.37 -9.78 16.28
C ILE A 204 12.31 -10.97 16.02
N LYS A 205 13.12 -11.36 17.00
CA LYS A 205 14.04 -12.49 16.88
C LYS A 205 13.30 -13.82 16.67
N GLU A 206 12.14 -13.98 17.27
CA GLU A 206 11.27 -15.15 17.07
C GLU A 206 10.81 -15.23 15.59
N LEU A 207 10.34 -14.13 15.02
CA LEU A 207 9.92 -14.06 13.62
C LEU A 207 11.09 -14.36 12.65
N LEU A 208 12.28 -13.83 12.93
CA LEU A 208 13.49 -14.08 12.14
C LEU A 208 14.00 -15.52 12.21
N LYS A 209 13.66 -16.26 13.29
CA LYS A 209 13.96 -17.68 13.43
C LYS A 209 12.87 -18.59 12.88
N SER A 210 11.70 -18.05 12.55
CA SER A 210 10.57 -18.82 12.04
C SER A 210 10.85 -19.42 10.66
N LYS A 211 10.12 -20.48 10.31
CA LYS A 211 10.15 -21.07 8.96
C LYS A 211 9.62 -20.09 7.89
N ASP A 212 8.83 -19.11 8.31
CA ASP A 212 8.25 -18.09 7.42
C ASP A 212 9.20 -16.90 7.17
N ARG A 213 10.44 -16.91 7.76
CA ARG A 213 11.47 -15.86 7.54
C ARG A 213 11.67 -15.46 6.08
N PRO A 214 11.74 -16.37 5.11
CA PRO A 214 11.94 -15.98 3.70
C PRO A 214 10.79 -15.07 3.20
N TYR A 215 9.56 -15.32 3.64
CA TYR A 215 8.42 -14.48 3.25
C TYR A 215 8.49 -13.09 3.85
N PHE A 216 9.00 -12.92 5.07
CA PHE A 216 9.26 -11.58 5.64
C PHE A 216 10.27 -10.81 4.81
N LEU A 217 11.39 -11.43 4.44
CA LEU A 217 12.43 -10.80 3.62
C LEU A 217 11.92 -10.44 2.21
N LEU A 218 11.20 -11.36 1.56
CA LEU A 218 10.62 -11.14 0.24
C LEU A 218 9.54 -10.03 0.28
N THR A 219 8.74 -9.98 1.33
CA THR A 219 7.74 -8.90 1.52
C THR A 219 8.43 -7.55 1.68
N SER A 220 9.45 -7.46 2.55
CA SER A 220 10.19 -6.21 2.77
C SER A 220 10.91 -5.73 1.51
N LEU A 221 11.54 -6.66 0.77
CA LEU A 221 12.15 -6.35 -0.53
C LEU A 221 11.11 -5.85 -1.53
N SER A 222 9.98 -6.54 -1.64
CA SER A 222 8.91 -6.13 -2.54
C SER A 222 8.34 -4.77 -2.14
N TRP A 223 8.24 -4.47 -0.83
CA TRP A 223 7.76 -3.18 -0.33
C TRP A 223 8.70 -2.04 -0.72
N SER A 224 10.00 -2.20 -0.48
CA SER A 224 10.98 -1.19 -0.88
C SER A 224 10.99 -0.95 -2.40
N LEU A 225 10.90 -2.02 -3.19
CA LEU A 225 10.91 -1.94 -4.65
C LEU A 225 9.62 -1.34 -5.23
N LEU A 226 8.44 -1.67 -4.69
CA LEU A 226 7.19 -1.14 -5.22
C LEU A 226 7.11 0.38 -5.10
N ILE A 227 7.58 0.94 -3.97
CA ILE A 227 7.60 2.39 -3.76
C ILE A 227 8.65 3.03 -4.70
N LEU A 228 9.84 2.46 -4.76
CA LEU A 228 10.91 2.99 -5.61
C LEU A 228 10.51 3.01 -7.08
N PHE A 229 9.96 1.92 -7.60
CA PHE A 229 9.57 1.81 -9.00
C PHE A 229 8.42 2.74 -9.38
N VAL A 230 7.37 2.88 -8.55
CA VAL A 230 6.25 3.76 -8.88
C VAL A 230 6.68 5.22 -8.88
N LEU A 231 7.47 5.64 -7.91
CA LEU A 231 7.95 7.02 -7.85
C LEU A 231 8.91 7.35 -9.01
N ARG A 232 9.71 6.37 -9.46
CA ARG A 232 10.49 6.52 -10.68
C ARG A 232 9.63 6.55 -11.93
N ALA A 233 8.60 5.71 -12.02
CA ALA A 233 7.68 5.72 -13.15
C ALA A 233 7.05 7.12 -13.33
N TYR A 234 6.58 7.73 -12.24
CA TYR A 234 6.00 9.08 -12.25
C TYR A 234 6.98 10.19 -12.70
N ARG A 235 8.29 9.97 -12.55
CA ARG A 235 9.30 10.94 -13.05
C ARG A 235 9.47 10.91 -14.56
N PHE A 236 9.13 9.81 -15.22
CA PHE A 236 9.40 9.58 -16.64
C PHE A 236 8.14 9.43 -17.50
N GLY A 237 6.96 9.41 -16.89
CA GLY A 237 5.70 9.24 -17.59
C GLY A 237 4.55 9.99 -16.94
N GLU A 238 3.41 10.01 -17.62
CA GLU A 238 2.21 10.68 -17.16
C GLU A 238 1.61 9.93 -15.96
N VAL A 239 1.35 10.67 -14.89
CA VAL A 239 0.81 10.12 -13.62
C VAL A 239 -0.51 9.39 -13.87
N THR A 240 -1.39 9.96 -14.70
CA THR A 240 -2.69 9.40 -15.06
C THR A 240 -2.56 8.02 -15.71
N VAL A 241 -1.67 7.87 -16.68
CA VAL A 241 -1.42 6.60 -17.38
C VAL A 241 -0.85 5.55 -16.42
N ILE A 242 0.16 5.95 -15.64
CA ILE A 242 0.83 5.04 -14.71
C ILE A 242 -0.13 4.57 -13.61
N ALA A 243 -0.91 5.47 -13.01
CA ALA A 243 -1.88 5.13 -11.97
C ALA A 243 -2.99 4.23 -12.51
N SER A 244 -3.52 4.52 -13.72
CA SER A 244 -4.52 3.68 -14.37
C SER A 244 -4.02 2.26 -14.62
N LEU A 245 -2.81 2.12 -15.17
CA LEU A 245 -2.22 0.80 -15.43
C LEU A 245 -1.85 0.07 -14.12
N SER A 246 -1.40 0.80 -13.09
CA SER A 246 -1.14 0.21 -11.77
C SER A 246 -2.42 -0.37 -11.13
N ALA A 247 -3.60 0.14 -11.46
CA ALA A 247 -4.86 -0.39 -10.95
C ALA A 247 -5.14 -1.83 -11.40
N THR A 248 -4.51 -2.31 -12.48
CA THR A 248 -4.60 -3.71 -12.94
C THR A 248 -4.09 -4.70 -11.89
N THR A 249 -3.23 -4.25 -10.96
CA THR A 249 -2.73 -5.06 -9.84
C THR A 249 -3.85 -5.64 -8.97
N VAL A 250 -5.01 -4.98 -8.90
CA VAL A 250 -6.18 -5.49 -8.15
C VAL A 250 -6.64 -6.82 -8.73
N VAL A 251 -6.87 -6.85 -10.03
CA VAL A 251 -7.33 -8.06 -10.74
C VAL A 251 -6.26 -9.15 -10.68
N LEU A 252 -5.00 -8.80 -10.91
CA LEU A 252 -3.89 -9.76 -10.82
C LEU A 252 -3.79 -10.38 -9.43
N ASN A 253 -3.87 -9.59 -8.37
CA ASN A 253 -3.82 -10.07 -6.99
C ASN A 253 -5.01 -11.00 -6.67
N VAL A 254 -6.23 -10.69 -7.14
CA VAL A 254 -7.40 -11.55 -6.96
C VAL A 254 -7.23 -12.88 -7.68
N LEU A 255 -6.77 -12.87 -8.93
CA LEU A 255 -6.51 -14.09 -9.68
C LEU A 255 -5.47 -14.97 -9.00
N ILE A 256 -4.34 -14.39 -8.58
CA ILE A 256 -3.27 -15.14 -7.91
C ILE A 256 -3.75 -15.67 -6.56
N ALA A 257 -4.57 -14.91 -5.81
CA ALA A 257 -5.14 -15.38 -4.55
C ALA A 257 -6.01 -16.62 -4.72
N PHE A 258 -6.77 -16.73 -5.82
CA PHE A 258 -7.55 -17.94 -6.12
C PHE A 258 -6.65 -19.17 -6.31
N PHE A 259 -5.50 -19.03 -6.94
CA PHE A 259 -4.57 -20.14 -7.16
C PHE A 259 -3.71 -20.43 -5.93
N LEU A 260 -3.11 -19.40 -5.32
CA LEU A 260 -2.11 -19.56 -4.27
C LEU A 260 -2.73 -19.90 -2.90
N PHE A 261 -3.88 -19.31 -2.57
CA PHE A 261 -4.56 -19.52 -1.28
C PHE A 261 -5.79 -20.41 -1.39
N GLY A 262 -6.15 -20.83 -2.59
CA GLY A 262 -7.31 -21.68 -2.82
C GLY A 262 -8.64 -20.99 -2.46
N GLU A 263 -8.72 -19.67 -2.59
CA GLU A 263 -9.93 -18.90 -2.32
C GLU A 263 -11.03 -19.26 -3.33
N LYS A 264 -11.92 -20.19 -2.96
CA LYS A 264 -12.94 -20.72 -3.87
C LYS A 264 -14.29 -20.03 -3.78
N GLU A 265 -14.55 -19.38 -2.63
CA GLU A 265 -15.84 -18.76 -2.37
C GLU A 265 -16.08 -17.57 -3.29
N SER A 266 -17.18 -17.65 -4.05
CA SER A 266 -17.67 -16.55 -4.90
C SER A 266 -16.65 -15.97 -5.89
N LYS A 267 -15.80 -16.81 -6.51
CA LYS A 267 -14.70 -16.39 -7.41
C LYS A 267 -15.15 -15.39 -8.47
N TYR A 268 -16.21 -15.69 -9.21
CA TYR A 268 -16.69 -14.81 -10.29
C TYR A 268 -17.17 -13.46 -9.77
N ARG A 269 -17.84 -13.44 -8.61
CA ARG A 269 -18.28 -12.19 -7.98
C ARG A 269 -17.09 -11.34 -7.54
N LYS A 270 -16.08 -11.95 -6.91
CA LYS A 270 -14.86 -11.25 -6.50
C LYS A 270 -14.05 -10.75 -7.70
N LEU A 271 -13.99 -11.54 -8.77
CA LEU A 271 -13.33 -11.09 -10.00
C LEU A 271 -14.08 -9.90 -10.62
N PHE A 272 -15.39 -9.95 -10.68
CA PHE A 272 -16.20 -8.83 -11.16
C PHE A 272 -16.05 -7.60 -10.26
N ALA A 273 -16.05 -7.79 -8.93
CA ALA A 273 -15.79 -6.74 -7.96
C ALA A 273 -14.39 -6.08 -8.16
N ALA A 274 -13.37 -6.90 -8.45
CA ALA A 274 -12.03 -6.42 -8.74
C ALA A 274 -11.97 -5.60 -10.05
N ILE A 275 -12.68 -6.03 -11.07
CA ILE A 275 -12.79 -5.31 -12.35
C ILE A 275 -13.51 -3.97 -12.14
N LEU A 276 -14.59 -3.94 -11.38
CA LEU A 276 -15.29 -2.69 -11.05
C LEU A 276 -14.38 -1.73 -10.27
N ALA A 277 -13.68 -2.22 -9.25
CA ALA A 277 -12.76 -1.40 -8.46
C ALA A 277 -11.60 -0.88 -9.33
N MET A 278 -11.03 -1.71 -10.20
CA MET A 278 -10.01 -1.31 -11.17
C MET A 278 -10.53 -0.22 -12.12
N ALA A 279 -11.69 -0.43 -12.74
CA ALA A 279 -12.31 0.55 -13.63
C ALA A 279 -12.62 1.86 -12.89
N GLY A 280 -13.07 1.77 -11.64
CA GLY A 280 -13.28 2.93 -10.77
C GLY A 280 -12.02 3.74 -10.56
N VAL A 281 -10.91 3.09 -10.15
CA VAL A 281 -9.62 3.77 -9.99
C VAL A 281 -9.15 4.40 -11.31
N MET A 282 -9.22 3.66 -12.42
CA MET A 282 -8.83 4.20 -13.73
C MET A 282 -9.62 5.46 -14.09
N LEU A 283 -10.93 5.47 -13.83
CA LEU A 283 -11.79 6.59 -14.17
C LEU A 283 -11.54 7.82 -13.27
N THR A 284 -11.12 7.63 -12.02
CA THR A 284 -10.82 8.77 -11.12
C THR A 284 -9.56 9.52 -11.49
N VAL A 285 -8.70 8.94 -12.28
CA VAL A 285 -7.40 9.51 -12.69
C VAL A 285 -7.51 10.26 -14.03
N TRP A 286 -8.55 9.97 -14.81
CA TRP A 286 -8.87 10.68 -16.07
C TRP A 286 -9.82 11.86 -15.85
#